data_5358b2932dfe1d5e30b612a4c4b60685
#
_entry.id   5358b2932dfe1d5e30b612a4c4b60685
#
_cell.length_a   1.000
_cell.length_b   1.000
_cell.length_c   1.000
_cell.angle_alpha   90.00
_cell.angle_beta   90.00
_cell.angle_gamma   90.00
#
_symmetry.space_group_name_H-M   'P 1'
#
loop_
_entity.id
_entity.type
_entity.pdbx_description
1 polymer ?
#
loop_
_entity_poly.entity_id
_entity_poly.type
_entity_poly.pdbx_seq_one_letter_code
_entity_poly.pdbx_strand_id
1 'polypeptide(L)'
;MAILGATGAVGGEFLRLFEQRRFPVSSLRLLASERSAGKRLVFQGKEVAVEAVGPRSFEGVEYAFFSAGASRSREFAPFAIDAGATVIDNSSAFRMDADVPLVIPEINGQAMTAESKLVAVPNCSAIVLLMAVAPLRSLGRFERIIVSTYQSASGGGAAMMQRLVDETRDALDPNTQHPTPTNLPPYAFNLFSHNTPINEHGYNEEEWKVIHESRKILGMPELKINVTCIRVPVLRAHSESITVEFGTPLSTMPVRGEGAGGGEAIEDAVRRVLSEARGVRVVDDRPGNNFPTPLEASGQEDVLVGRIRRDVSHPSAISLFASGDQLLKGAALNAVQIAEELIKMRSAVSVG
;
A
#
# COMPACT_ATOMS: atom_id res chain seq x y z
N MET A 1 -21.80 -4.83 -7.63
CA MET A 1 -20.49 -4.20 -7.39
C MET A 1 -19.96 -3.55 -8.65
N ALA A 2 -19.07 -2.54 -8.53
CA ALA A 2 -18.39 -1.92 -9.67
C ALA A 2 -16.88 -1.76 -9.41
N ILE A 3 -16.07 -1.87 -10.46
CA ILE A 3 -14.65 -1.54 -10.45
C ILE A 3 -14.41 -0.43 -11.48
N LEU A 4 -14.07 0.77 -11.03
CA LEU A 4 -13.62 1.85 -11.90
C LEU A 4 -12.09 1.80 -12.05
N GLY A 5 -11.63 1.65 -13.30
CA GLY A 5 -10.24 1.35 -13.62
C GLY A 5 -9.96 -0.16 -13.76
N ALA A 6 -10.97 -0.94 -14.15
CA ALA A 6 -10.93 -2.40 -14.21
C ALA A 6 -9.81 -2.96 -15.12
N THR A 7 -9.37 -2.22 -16.13
CA THR A 7 -8.30 -2.63 -17.06
C THR A 7 -6.88 -2.27 -16.60
N GLY A 8 -6.75 -1.64 -15.43
CA GLY A 8 -5.46 -1.30 -14.81
C GLY A 8 -4.86 -2.49 -14.05
N ALA A 9 -3.60 -2.34 -13.61
CA ALA A 9 -2.91 -3.37 -12.84
C ALA A 9 -3.66 -3.72 -11.54
N VAL A 10 -4.11 -2.72 -10.78
CA VAL A 10 -4.90 -2.91 -9.55
C VAL A 10 -6.29 -3.48 -9.87
N GLY A 11 -6.90 -3.08 -11.00
CA GLY A 11 -8.19 -3.62 -11.46
C GLY A 11 -8.17 -5.13 -11.67
N GLY A 12 -7.08 -5.65 -12.27
CA GLY A 12 -6.87 -7.09 -12.43
C GLY A 12 -6.71 -7.83 -11.09
N GLU A 13 -6.03 -7.20 -10.11
CA GLU A 13 -5.88 -7.78 -8.78
C GLU A 13 -7.22 -7.83 -8.02
N PHE A 14 -8.13 -6.87 -8.21
CA PHE A 14 -9.48 -6.96 -7.63
C PHE A 14 -10.22 -8.21 -8.09
N LEU A 15 -10.22 -8.49 -9.40
CA LEU A 15 -10.88 -9.69 -9.94
C LEU A 15 -10.33 -10.97 -9.29
N ARG A 16 -9.01 -11.08 -9.24
CA ARG A 16 -8.32 -12.22 -8.63
C ARG A 16 -8.64 -12.35 -7.14
N LEU A 17 -8.61 -11.26 -6.40
CA LEU A 17 -8.88 -11.26 -4.95
C LEU A 17 -10.34 -11.60 -4.64
N PHE A 18 -11.30 -11.11 -5.42
CA PHE A 18 -12.70 -11.45 -5.24
C PHE A 18 -12.95 -12.95 -5.39
N GLU A 19 -12.26 -13.60 -6.33
CA GLU A 19 -12.34 -15.07 -6.50
C GLU A 19 -11.64 -15.80 -5.34
N GLN A 20 -10.39 -15.46 -5.04
CA GLN A 20 -9.59 -16.13 -4.00
C GLN A 20 -10.20 -16.01 -2.61
N ARG A 21 -10.71 -14.82 -2.27
CA ARG A 21 -11.33 -14.54 -0.97
C ARG A 21 -12.81 -14.88 -0.92
N ARG A 22 -13.37 -15.41 -2.01
CA ARG A 22 -14.81 -15.70 -2.13
C ARG A 22 -15.66 -14.48 -1.72
N PHE A 23 -15.22 -13.31 -2.18
CA PHE A 23 -15.93 -12.07 -1.86
C PHE A 23 -17.37 -12.11 -2.41
N PRO A 24 -18.40 -11.66 -1.67
CA PRO A 24 -19.80 -11.81 -2.07
C PRO A 24 -20.15 -10.88 -3.24
N VAL A 25 -19.98 -11.35 -4.47
CA VAL A 25 -20.30 -10.66 -5.70
C VAL A 25 -21.51 -11.26 -6.36
N SER A 26 -22.67 -10.59 -6.27
CA SER A 26 -23.91 -10.99 -6.97
C SER A 26 -23.92 -10.53 -8.43
N SER A 27 -23.39 -9.34 -8.69
CA SER A 27 -23.23 -8.78 -10.04
C SER A 27 -21.98 -7.91 -10.07
N LEU A 28 -21.31 -7.83 -11.22
CA LEU A 28 -20.07 -7.08 -11.40
C LEU A 28 -20.14 -6.19 -12.63
N ARG A 29 -19.88 -4.90 -12.46
CA ARG A 29 -19.66 -3.96 -13.56
C ARG A 29 -18.19 -3.59 -13.63
N LEU A 30 -17.61 -3.69 -14.81
CA LEU A 30 -16.23 -3.32 -15.09
C LEU A 30 -16.22 -2.00 -15.85
N LEU A 31 -15.75 -0.93 -15.18
CA LEU A 31 -15.82 0.43 -15.68
C LEU A 31 -14.41 0.93 -16.03
N ALA A 32 -14.28 1.59 -17.19
CA ALA A 32 -13.04 2.21 -17.61
C ALA A 32 -13.31 3.43 -18.52
N SER A 33 -12.26 4.02 -19.09
CA SER A 33 -12.40 5.06 -20.11
C SER A 33 -12.97 4.48 -21.41
N GLU A 34 -13.53 5.32 -22.27
CA GLU A 34 -14.02 4.93 -23.61
C GLU A 34 -13.01 4.13 -24.43
N ARG A 35 -11.72 4.47 -24.33
CA ARG A 35 -10.64 3.73 -25.00
C ARG A 35 -10.57 2.24 -24.63
N SER A 36 -11.05 1.89 -23.45
CA SER A 36 -11.04 0.51 -22.95
C SER A 36 -12.41 -0.15 -22.99
N ALA A 37 -13.46 0.55 -23.35
CA ALA A 37 -14.80 0.02 -23.50
C ALA A 37 -14.82 -1.09 -24.59
N GLY A 38 -15.63 -2.11 -24.37
CA GLY A 38 -15.73 -3.28 -25.26
C GLY A 38 -14.67 -4.36 -25.01
N LYS A 39 -13.60 -4.09 -24.27
CA LYS A 39 -12.69 -5.15 -23.80
C LYS A 39 -13.47 -6.15 -22.94
N ARG A 40 -13.01 -7.39 -22.90
CA ARG A 40 -13.58 -8.42 -22.04
C ARG A 40 -12.54 -8.89 -21.04
N LEU A 41 -12.94 -9.02 -19.79
CA LEU A 41 -12.13 -9.60 -18.71
C LEU A 41 -12.87 -10.83 -18.18
N VAL A 42 -12.11 -11.82 -17.71
CA VAL A 42 -12.70 -13.05 -17.16
C VAL A 42 -12.89 -12.87 -15.65
N PHE A 43 -14.07 -13.20 -15.15
CA PHE A 43 -14.38 -13.30 -13.73
C PHE A 43 -15.26 -14.54 -13.49
N GLN A 44 -14.86 -15.41 -12.58
CA GLN A 44 -15.53 -16.69 -12.27
C GLN A 44 -15.81 -17.53 -13.53
N GLY A 45 -14.82 -17.58 -14.43
CA GLY A 45 -14.91 -18.33 -15.68
C GLY A 45 -15.85 -17.72 -16.75
N LYS A 46 -16.40 -16.53 -16.52
CA LYS A 46 -17.28 -15.82 -17.46
C LYS A 46 -16.62 -14.55 -17.95
N GLU A 47 -16.82 -14.27 -19.24
CA GLU A 47 -16.41 -12.99 -19.81
C GLU A 47 -17.38 -11.88 -19.39
N VAL A 48 -16.83 -10.81 -18.80
CA VAL A 48 -17.54 -9.59 -18.43
C VAL A 48 -17.04 -8.46 -19.32
N ALA A 49 -17.96 -7.77 -19.99
CA ALA A 49 -17.60 -6.62 -20.82
C ALA A 49 -17.20 -5.42 -19.98
N VAL A 50 -16.19 -4.69 -20.43
CA VAL A 50 -15.79 -3.39 -19.84
C VAL A 50 -16.65 -2.31 -20.47
N GLU A 51 -17.30 -1.51 -19.63
CA GLU A 51 -18.16 -0.42 -20.03
C GLU A 51 -17.42 0.93 -19.89
N ALA A 52 -17.76 1.90 -20.74
CA ALA A 52 -17.34 3.28 -20.52
C ALA A 52 -18.05 3.83 -19.28
N VAL A 53 -17.28 4.46 -18.37
CA VAL A 53 -17.86 5.05 -17.17
C VAL A 53 -18.70 6.30 -17.50
N GLY A 54 -19.85 6.41 -16.86
CA GLY A 54 -20.73 7.58 -16.93
C GLY A 54 -21.52 7.75 -15.64
N PRO A 55 -22.29 8.85 -15.51
CA PRO A 55 -23.02 9.17 -14.27
C PRO A 55 -23.97 8.06 -13.78
N ARG A 56 -24.59 7.32 -14.70
CA ARG A 56 -25.51 6.22 -14.35
C ARG A 56 -24.86 4.86 -14.17
N SER A 57 -23.53 4.75 -14.30
CA SER A 57 -22.83 3.47 -14.20
C SER A 57 -22.91 2.84 -12.81
N PHE A 58 -23.33 3.57 -11.79
CA PHE A 58 -23.37 3.12 -10.40
C PHE A 58 -24.78 2.78 -9.90
N GLU A 59 -25.81 2.87 -10.74
CA GLU A 59 -27.17 2.49 -10.37
C GLU A 59 -27.23 1.00 -9.95
N GLY A 60 -27.75 0.73 -8.74
CA GLY A 60 -27.84 -0.62 -8.17
C GLY A 60 -26.50 -1.21 -7.72
N VAL A 61 -25.44 -0.40 -7.65
CA VAL A 61 -24.13 -0.80 -7.10
C VAL A 61 -24.12 -0.56 -5.60
N GLU A 62 -23.73 -1.56 -4.83
CA GLU A 62 -23.57 -1.47 -3.37
C GLU A 62 -22.16 -1.03 -2.97
N TYR A 63 -21.13 -1.60 -3.62
CA TYR A 63 -19.71 -1.24 -3.41
C TYR A 63 -19.06 -0.91 -4.74
N ALA A 64 -18.34 0.22 -4.77
CA ALA A 64 -17.60 0.69 -5.93
C ALA A 64 -16.11 0.87 -5.59
N PHE A 65 -15.24 0.08 -6.22
CA PHE A 65 -13.80 0.12 -6.05
C PHE A 65 -13.19 1.03 -7.11
N PHE A 66 -12.54 2.10 -6.69
CA PHE A 66 -11.98 3.10 -7.59
C PHE A 66 -10.46 2.97 -7.67
N SER A 67 -9.94 2.82 -8.89
CA SER A 67 -8.51 2.76 -9.18
C SER A 67 -8.19 3.33 -10.57
N ALA A 68 -8.74 4.51 -10.87
CA ALA A 68 -8.60 5.19 -12.16
C ALA A 68 -7.91 6.57 -12.07
N GLY A 69 -7.29 6.86 -10.93
CA GLY A 69 -6.60 8.11 -10.64
C GLY A 69 -7.50 9.20 -10.05
N ALA A 70 -6.88 10.20 -9.41
CA ALA A 70 -7.55 11.18 -8.57
C ALA A 70 -8.62 12.00 -9.31
N SER A 71 -8.36 12.43 -10.54
CA SER A 71 -9.31 13.19 -11.34
C SER A 71 -10.63 12.42 -11.57
N ARG A 72 -10.52 11.14 -11.95
CA ARG A 72 -11.70 10.28 -12.16
C ARG A 72 -12.42 9.95 -10.86
N SER A 73 -11.68 9.77 -9.78
CA SER A 73 -12.29 9.55 -8.47
C SER A 73 -13.10 10.77 -8.03
N ARG A 74 -12.56 11.99 -8.15
CA ARG A 74 -13.32 13.22 -7.82
C ARG A 74 -14.53 13.42 -8.72
N GLU A 75 -14.43 13.06 -10.00
CA GLU A 75 -15.54 13.18 -10.97
C GLU A 75 -16.68 12.21 -10.66
N PHE A 76 -16.37 10.95 -10.38
CA PHE A 76 -17.39 9.88 -10.33
C PHE A 76 -17.84 9.46 -8.93
N ALA A 77 -17.07 9.76 -7.87
CA ALA A 77 -17.46 9.39 -6.50
C ALA A 77 -18.82 9.99 -6.08
N PRO A 78 -19.14 11.26 -6.39
CA PRO A 78 -20.46 11.81 -6.08
C PRO A 78 -21.60 11.00 -6.72
N PHE A 79 -21.49 10.65 -8.00
CA PHE A 79 -22.52 9.85 -8.68
C PHE A 79 -22.68 8.45 -8.09
N ALA A 80 -21.58 7.82 -7.64
CA ALA A 80 -21.65 6.52 -6.99
C ALA A 80 -22.33 6.62 -5.61
N ILE A 81 -22.01 7.64 -4.82
CA ILE A 81 -22.61 7.89 -3.51
C ILE A 81 -24.09 8.23 -3.63
N ASP A 82 -24.46 9.10 -4.56
CA ASP A 82 -25.86 9.49 -4.84
C ASP A 82 -26.70 8.30 -5.30
N ALA A 83 -26.08 7.34 -6.04
CA ALA A 83 -26.70 6.07 -6.40
C ALA A 83 -26.81 5.07 -5.24
N GLY A 84 -26.32 5.42 -4.04
CA GLY A 84 -26.35 4.59 -2.83
C GLY A 84 -25.14 3.70 -2.63
N ALA A 85 -24.14 3.72 -3.52
CA ALA A 85 -22.93 2.91 -3.39
C ALA A 85 -22.00 3.42 -2.27
N THR A 86 -21.25 2.50 -1.71
CA THR A 86 -20.07 2.82 -0.89
C THR A 86 -18.85 2.80 -1.77
N VAL A 87 -18.10 3.90 -1.79
CA VAL A 87 -16.88 4.07 -2.59
C VAL A 87 -15.65 3.72 -1.75
N ILE A 88 -14.79 2.85 -2.28
CA ILE A 88 -13.47 2.55 -1.73
C ILE A 88 -12.44 3.01 -2.76
N ASP A 89 -11.73 4.09 -2.45
CA ASP A 89 -10.90 4.80 -3.41
C ASP A 89 -9.40 4.59 -3.19
N ASN A 90 -8.73 3.97 -4.16
CA ASN A 90 -7.27 3.78 -4.16
C ASN A 90 -6.49 5.01 -4.65
N SER A 91 -7.18 6.04 -5.16
CA SER A 91 -6.49 7.24 -5.62
C SER A 91 -6.10 8.18 -4.48
N SER A 92 -5.35 9.22 -4.80
CA SER A 92 -5.01 10.26 -3.82
C SER A 92 -6.11 11.32 -3.64
N ALA A 93 -7.27 11.18 -4.29
CA ALA A 93 -8.29 12.22 -4.38
C ALA A 93 -8.79 12.70 -3.00
N PHE A 94 -9.07 11.75 -2.10
CA PHE A 94 -9.78 12.04 -0.85
C PHE A 94 -8.96 11.73 0.41
N ARG A 95 -7.71 11.27 0.26
CA ARG A 95 -6.90 10.80 1.39
C ARG A 95 -6.73 11.81 2.51
N MET A 96 -6.62 13.09 2.16
CA MET A 96 -6.38 14.17 3.13
C MET A 96 -7.64 14.96 3.47
N ASP A 97 -8.81 14.62 2.88
CA ASP A 97 -10.08 15.25 3.23
C ASP A 97 -10.46 14.87 4.67
N ALA A 98 -10.85 15.86 5.49
CA ALA A 98 -11.02 15.68 6.94
C ALA A 98 -12.09 14.66 7.30
N ASP A 99 -13.18 14.64 6.53
CA ASP A 99 -14.35 13.78 6.76
C ASP A 99 -14.24 12.40 6.09
N VAL A 100 -13.12 12.14 5.38
CA VAL A 100 -12.91 10.86 4.71
C VAL A 100 -11.91 10.01 5.52
N PRO A 101 -12.32 8.85 6.03
CA PRO A 101 -11.41 7.94 6.70
C PRO A 101 -10.35 7.40 5.71
N LEU A 102 -9.09 7.46 6.12
CA LEU A 102 -7.93 6.91 5.44
C LEU A 102 -7.49 5.66 6.19
N VAL A 103 -7.71 4.46 5.59
CA VAL A 103 -7.76 3.23 6.39
C VAL A 103 -6.79 2.15 5.94
N ILE A 104 -6.06 1.62 6.90
CA ILE A 104 -5.41 0.31 6.87
C ILE A 104 -6.14 -0.55 7.92
N PRO A 105 -6.94 -1.56 7.54
CA PRO A 105 -7.80 -2.30 8.47
C PRO A 105 -7.09 -2.84 9.71
N GLU A 106 -5.85 -3.29 9.58
CA GLU A 106 -5.04 -3.84 10.67
C GLU A 106 -4.55 -2.79 11.67
N ILE A 107 -4.59 -1.50 11.31
CA ILE A 107 -3.98 -0.41 12.09
C ILE A 107 -5.03 0.52 12.67
N ASN A 108 -5.93 1.00 11.83
CA ASN A 108 -6.92 2.01 12.19
C ASN A 108 -8.31 1.72 11.62
N GLY A 109 -8.72 0.45 11.50
CA GLY A 109 -10.02 0.05 10.99
C GLY A 109 -11.20 0.74 11.70
N GLN A 110 -11.03 1.08 12.99
CA GLN A 110 -12.02 1.82 13.80
C GLN A 110 -12.25 3.28 13.31
N ALA A 111 -11.44 3.80 12.38
CA ALA A 111 -11.66 5.12 11.78
C ALA A 111 -12.87 5.15 10.82
N MET A 112 -13.35 3.99 10.37
CA MET A 112 -14.57 3.86 9.57
C MET A 112 -15.73 3.33 10.41
N THR A 113 -16.96 3.63 9.99
CA THR A 113 -18.20 3.18 10.62
C THR A 113 -19.09 2.49 9.58
N ALA A 114 -20.17 1.83 10.03
CA ALA A 114 -21.15 1.22 9.13
C ALA A 114 -21.78 2.21 8.13
N GLU A 115 -21.85 3.49 8.49
CA GLU A 115 -22.42 4.59 7.70
C GLU A 115 -21.42 5.19 6.70
N SER A 116 -20.13 4.84 6.78
CA SER A 116 -19.10 5.36 5.87
C SER A 116 -19.46 5.09 4.42
N LYS A 117 -19.62 6.15 3.62
CA LYS A 117 -19.97 6.07 2.19
C LYS A 117 -18.76 6.24 1.27
N LEU A 118 -17.67 6.80 1.78
CA LEU A 118 -16.41 6.96 1.09
C LEU A 118 -15.28 6.62 2.05
N VAL A 119 -14.40 5.70 1.66
CA VAL A 119 -13.20 5.33 2.41
C VAL A 119 -12.00 5.40 1.47
N ALA A 120 -10.97 6.12 1.87
CA ALA A 120 -9.73 6.23 1.11
C ALA A 120 -8.73 5.13 1.50
N VAL A 121 -8.09 4.55 0.48
CA VAL A 121 -6.96 3.63 0.62
C VAL A 121 -5.67 4.45 0.60
N PRO A 122 -4.75 4.26 1.55
CA PRO A 122 -3.50 5.02 1.61
C PRO A 122 -2.57 4.76 0.42
N ASN A 123 -1.55 5.60 0.32
CA ASN A 123 -0.41 5.39 -0.57
C ASN A 123 0.26 4.05 -0.29
N CYS A 124 0.70 3.36 -1.35
CA CYS A 124 1.27 2.02 -1.23
C CYS A 124 2.52 1.95 -0.35
N SER A 125 3.41 2.95 -0.44
CA SER A 125 4.59 3.03 0.44
C SER A 125 4.18 3.35 1.88
N ALA A 126 3.19 4.24 2.10
CA ALA A 126 2.67 4.48 3.44
C ALA A 126 2.07 3.20 4.06
N ILE A 127 1.40 2.35 3.28
CA ILE A 127 0.89 1.07 3.78
C ILE A 127 2.03 0.13 4.17
N VAL A 128 3.03 -0.07 3.30
CA VAL A 128 4.16 -0.97 3.58
C VAL A 128 4.92 -0.49 4.82
N LEU A 129 5.22 0.81 4.92
CA LEU A 129 5.83 1.43 6.08
C LEU A 129 5.03 1.16 7.36
N LEU A 130 3.75 1.48 7.34
CA LEU A 130 2.93 1.43 8.54
C LEU A 130 2.62 0.00 8.99
N MET A 131 2.50 -0.95 8.08
CA MET A 131 2.40 -2.37 8.43
C MET A 131 3.65 -2.84 9.19
N ALA A 132 4.84 -2.36 8.80
CA ALA A 132 6.10 -2.71 9.47
C ALA A 132 6.31 -1.98 10.81
N VAL A 133 5.80 -0.75 10.98
CA VAL A 133 6.14 0.06 12.16
C VAL A 133 5.01 0.22 13.16
N ALA A 134 3.73 0.29 12.74
CA ALA A 134 2.63 0.56 13.65
C ALA A 134 2.50 -0.44 14.81
N PRO A 135 2.76 -1.75 14.64
CA PRO A 135 2.75 -2.71 15.76
C PRO A 135 3.77 -2.35 16.86
N LEU A 136 4.88 -1.72 16.50
CA LEU A 136 5.96 -1.36 17.44
C LEU A 136 5.55 -0.24 18.42
N ARG A 137 4.40 0.40 18.22
CA ARG A 137 3.83 1.38 19.19
C ARG A 137 3.55 0.74 20.55
N SER A 138 3.35 -0.57 20.61
CA SER A 138 3.20 -1.32 21.86
C SER A 138 4.49 -1.36 22.70
N LEU A 139 5.64 -1.12 22.10
CA LEU A 139 6.93 -1.08 22.77
C LEU A 139 7.28 0.32 23.29
N GLY A 140 6.77 1.39 22.65
CA GLY A 140 7.04 2.75 23.09
C GLY A 140 6.51 3.80 22.13
N ARG A 141 6.54 5.08 22.58
CA ARG A 141 6.13 6.21 21.76
C ARG A 141 7.19 6.49 20.68
N PHE A 142 6.74 6.67 19.45
CA PHE A 142 7.61 7.12 18.36
C PHE A 142 7.98 8.58 18.51
N GLU A 143 9.25 8.88 18.35
CA GLU A 143 9.78 10.25 18.27
C GLU A 143 10.01 10.64 16.81
N ARG A 144 10.58 9.72 16.00
CA ARG A 144 10.91 9.96 14.61
C ARG A 144 10.94 8.66 13.80
N ILE A 145 10.56 8.76 12.53
CA ILE A 145 10.73 7.68 11.54
C ILE A 145 11.59 8.21 10.40
N ILE A 146 12.59 7.44 10.00
CA ILE A 146 13.41 7.69 8.81
C ILE A 146 13.20 6.52 7.87
N VAL A 147 12.83 6.79 6.61
CA VAL A 147 12.60 5.75 5.62
C VAL A 147 13.15 6.12 4.26
N SER A 148 13.82 5.16 3.62
CA SER A 148 14.16 5.18 2.21
C SER A 148 13.42 4.05 1.51
N THR A 149 12.65 4.39 0.46
CA THR A 149 11.87 3.40 -0.29
C THR A 149 12.61 2.98 -1.55
N TYR A 150 12.47 1.71 -1.91
CA TYR A 150 12.93 1.10 -3.16
C TYR A 150 11.69 0.64 -3.94
N GLN A 151 11.17 1.54 -4.79
CA GLN A 151 9.86 1.37 -5.41
C GLN A 151 9.96 0.71 -6.78
N SER A 152 9.24 -0.40 -6.94
CA SER A 152 9.16 -1.16 -8.18
C SER A 152 8.37 -0.46 -9.29
N ALA A 153 8.53 -0.93 -10.52
CA ALA A 153 7.87 -0.42 -11.72
C ALA A 153 6.34 -0.55 -11.65
N SER A 154 5.84 -1.59 -11.02
CA SER A 154 4.39 -1.85 -10.91
C SER A 154 3.61 -0.77 -10.16
N GLY A 155 4.27 0.03 -9.29
CA GLY A 155 3.67 1.23 -8.70
C GLY A 155 3.30 2.30 -9.73
N GLY A 156 3.96 2.33 -10.89
CA GLY A 156 3.60 3.16 -12.04
C GLY A 156 2.63 2.49 -13.03
N GLY A 157 2.14 1.29 -12.68
CA GLY A 157 1.19 0.53 -13.49
C GLY A 157 1.83 -0.29 -14.63
N ALA A 158 0.98 -0.95 -15.41
CA ALA A 158 1.40 -1.90 -16.45
C ALA A 158 2.36 -1.29 -17.49
N ALA A 159 2.16 -0.03 -17.86
CA ALA A 159 3.02 0.66 -18.83
C ALA A 159 4.47 0.84 -18.31
N MET A 160 4.63 1.14 -17.01
CA MET A 160 5.95 1.26 -16.40
C MET A 160 6.65 -0.09 -16.27
N MET A 161 5.91 -1.15 -15.95
CA MET A 161 6.43 -2.52 -15.94
C MET A 161 6.92 -2.93 -17.34
N GLN A 162 6.10 -2.68 -18.38
CA GLN A 162 6.48 -2.98 -19.75
C GLN A 162 7.72 -2.20 -20.18
N ARG A 163 7.78 -0.91 -19.84
CA ARG A 163 8.95 -0.06 -20.08
C ARG A 163 10.22 -0.67 -19.49
N LEU A 164 10.19 -1.10 -18.21
CA LEU A 164 11.35 -1.73 -17.57
C LEU A 164 11.79 -2.99 -18.32
N VAL A 165 10.83 -3.84 -18.76
CA VAL A 165 11.14 -5.05 -19.52
C VAL A 165 11.78 -4.72 -20.86
N ASP A 166 11.21 -3.75 -21.59
CA ASP A 166 11.69 -3.38 -22.92
C ASP A 166 13.07 -2.72 -22.84
N GLU A 167 13.27 -1.73 -21.95
CA GLU A 167 14.57 -1.11 -21.74
C GLU A 167 15.63 -2.12 -21.25
N THR A 168 15.26 -3.12 -20.46
CA THR A 168 16.20 -4.17 -20.02
C THR A 168 16.63 -5.04 -21.20
N ARG A 169 15.67 -5.42 -22.08
CA ARG A 169 15.96 -6.19 -23.29
C ARG A 169 16.88 -5.42 -24.23
N ASP A 170 16.55 -4.14 -24.46
CA ASP A 170 17.33 -3.28 -25.33
C ASP A 170 18.75 -3.04 -24.78
N ALA A 171 18.90 -2.87 -23.47
CA ALA A 171 20.21 -2.69 -22.84
C ALA A 171 21.11 -3.94 -22.88
N LEU A 172 20.53 -5.12 -23.04
CA LEU A 172 21.24 -6.39 -23.17
C LEU A 172 21.54 -6.78 -24.63
N ASP A 173 20.88 -6.16 -25.62
CA ASP A 173 21.12 -6.43 -27.04
C ASP A 173 22.28 -5.54 -27.56
N PRO A 174 23.42 -6.14 -27.95
CA PRO A 174 24.58 -5.41 -28.45
C PRO A 174 24.33 -4.66 -29.78
N ASN A 175 23.24 -4.98 -30.47
CA ASN A 175 22.86 -4.36 -31.75
C ASN A 175 21.90 -3.18 -31.56
N THR A 176 21.33 -3.01 -30.36
CA THR A 176 20.42 -1.89 -30.10
C THR A 176 21.21 -0.61 -29.89
N GLN A 177 20.94 0.40 -30.71
CA GLN A 177 21.37 1.76 -30.40
C GLN A 177 20.59 2.22 -29.19
N HIS A 178 21.27 2.70 -28.15
CA HIS A 178 20.64 3.18 -26.92
C HIS A 178 19.44 4.08 -27.23
N PRO A 179 18.27 3.82 -26.63
CA PRO A 179 17.05 4.54 -26.98
C PRO A 179 17.24 6.04 -26.76
N THR A 180 16.61 6.82 -27.61
CA THR A 180 16.56 8.28 -27.52
C THR A 180 16.15 8.67 -26.09
N PRO A 181 16.83 9.64 -25.44
CA PRO A 181 16.46 10.06 -24.09
C PRO A 181 14.99 10.47 -24.06
N THR A 182 14.21 9.77 -23.26
CA THR A 182 12.86 10.18 -22.89
C THR A 182 12.98 11.26 -21.80
N ASN A 183 11.91 11.98 -21.50
CA ASN A 183 11.88 12.94 -20.39
C ASN A 183 12.08 12.27 -19.01
N LEU A 184 12.23 10.96 -18.97
CA LEU A 184 12.49 10.16 -17.75
C LEU A 184 13.86 9.49 -17.86
N PRO A 185 14.60 9.35 -16.74
CA PRO A 185 15.85 8.61 -16.71
C PRO A 185 15.67 7.17 -17.20
N PRO A 186 16.71 6.55 -17.81
CA PRO A 186 16.67 5.12 -18.12
C PRO A 186 16.31 4.30 -16.88
N TYR A 187 15.46 3.27 -17.05
CA TYR A 187 15.01 2.45 -15.95
C TYR A 187 15.87 1.20 -15.78
N ALA A 188 16.23 0.56 -16.89
CA ALA A 188 17.07 -0.64 -16.85
C ALA A 188 18.41 -0.36 -16.18
N PHE A 189 18.79 -1.22 -15.22
CA PHE A 189 20.07 -1.14 -14.47
C PHE A 189 20.33 0.21 -13.79
N ASN A 190 19.31 1.00 -13.52
CA ASN A 190 19.40 2.33 -12.95
C ASN A 190 18.46 2.50 -11.76
N LEU A 191 18.76 3.47 -10.90
CA LEU A 191 17.86 3.97 -9.89
C LEU A 191 17.72 5.48 -10.00
N PHE A 192 16.57 6.02 -9.66
CA PHE A 192 16.33 7.46 -9.76
C PHE A 192 15.28 7.91 -8.74
N SER A 193 15.31 9.20 -8.38
CA SER A 193 14.29 9.80 -7.52
C SER A 193 12.90 9.61 -8.11
N HIS A 194 11.91 9.39 -7.27
CA HIS A 194 10.53 9.28 -7.73
C HIS A 194 10.13 10.50 -8.55
N ASN A 195 9.61 10.28 -9.74
CA ASN A 195 9.44 11.27 -10.80
C ASN A 195 8.16 12.12 -10.68
N THR A 196 7.77 12.48 -9.47
CA THR A 196 6.71 13.44 -9.21
C THR A 196 7.28 14.84 -8.91
N PRO A 197 6.47 15.91 -9.06
CA PRO A 197 6.92 17.27 -8.79
C PRO A 197 7.52 17.44 -7.40
N ILE A 198 8.53 18.30 -7.30
CA ILE A 198 9.18 18.68 -6.04
C ILE A 198 8.47 19.92 -5.49
N ASN A 199 8.13 19.90 -4.19
CA ASN A 199 7.53 21.03 -3.50
C ASN A 199 8.57 22.04 -2.98
N GLU A 200 8.11 23.11 -2.35
CA GLU A 200 8.94 24.18 -1.78
C GLU A 200 9.88 23.72 -0.66
N HIS A 201 9.60 22.57 -0.03
CA HIS A 201 10.44 21.97 1.01
C HIS A 201 11.47 20.98 0.46
N GLY A 202 11.54 20.81 -0.87
CA GLY A 202 12.45 19.88 -1.53
C GLY A 202 11.99 18.42 -1.56
N TYR A 203 10.75 18.12 -1.13
CA TYR A 203 10.16 16.79 -1.19
C TYR A 203 9.35 16.62 -2.47
N ASN A 204 9.42 15.45 -3.08
CA ASN A 204 8.51 15.09 -4.16
C ASN A 204 7.11 14.72 -3.60
N GLU A 205 6.08 14.69 -4.47
CA GLU A 205 4.72 14.40 -4.03
C GLU A 205 4.58 13.02 -3.37
N GLU A 206 5.37 12.03 -3.76
CA GLU A 206 5.30 10.70 -3.19
C GLU A 206 5.79 10.69 -1.74
N GLU A 207 6.91 11.34 -1.48
CA GLU A 207 7.47 11.55 -0.13
C GLU A 207 6.48 12.32 0.75
N TRP A 208 5.87 13.37 0.19
CA TRP A 208 4.90 14.19 0.91
C TRP A 208 3.65 13.41 1.32
N LYS A 209 3.16 12.53 0.44
CA LYS A 209 2.06 11.60 0.75
C LYS A 209 2.41 10.67 1.91
N VAL A 210 3.58 10.04 1.88
CA VAL A 210 4.01 9.13 2.96
C VAL A 210 4.03 9.85 4.30
N ILE A 211 4.53 11.10 4.37
CA ILE A 211 4.57 11.89 5.60
C ILE A 211 3.16 12.15 6.14
N HIS A 212 2.30 12.75 5.32
CA HIS A 212 0.99 13.23 5.78
C HIS A 212 0.01 12.10 6.04
N GLU A 213 0.01 11.08 5.17
CA GLU A 213 -0.87 9.93 5.32
C GLU A 213 -0.49 9.10 6.55
N SER A 214 0.81 8.89 6.81
CA SER A 214 1.28 8.20 8.02
C SER A 214 0.86 8.93 9.29
N ARG A 215 0.98 10.25 9.33
CA ARG A 215 0.52 11.06 10.46
C ARG A 215 -0.98 10.93 10.70
N LYS A 216 -1.78 10.98 9.63
CA LYS A 216 -3.24 10.83 9.69
C LYS A 216 -3.64 9.45 10.19
N ILE A 217 -3.08 8.39 9.64
CA ILE A 217 -3.41 6.99 9.99
C ILE A 217 -3.01 6.68 11.44
N LEU A 218 -1.84 7.12 11.87
CA LEU A 218 -1.36 6.89 13.24
C LEU A 218 -2.04 7.80 14.28
N GLY A 219 -2.76 8.85 13.85
CA GLY A 219 -3.30 9.88 14.75
C GLY A 219 -2.19 10.68 15.44
N MET A 220 -1.05 10.89 14.76
CA MET A 220 0.14 11.55 15.32
C MET A 220 0.58 12.72 14.41
N PRO A 221 -0.12 13.87 14.42
CA PRO A 221 0.13 14.98 13.50
C PRO A 221 1.55 15.56 13.61
N GLU A 222 2.15 15.49 14.80
CA GLU A 222 3.49 16.03 15.08
C GLU A 222 4.64 15.01 14.89
N LEU A 223 4.32 13.76 14.46
CA LEU A 223 5.35 12.73 14.25
C LEU A 223 6.37 13.22 13.22
N LYS A 224 7.64 13.18 13.60
CA LYS A 224 8.73 13.52 12.69
C LYS A 224 8.99 12.36 11.73
N ILE A 225 8.84 12.61 10.44
CA ILE A 225 9.08 11.59 9.40
C ILE A 225 9.99 12.19 8.34
N ASN A 226 11.09 11.51 8.03
CA ASN A 226 11.98 11.83 6.91
C ASN A 226 11.89 10.71 5.88
N VAL A 227 11.57 11.05 4.65
CA VAL A 227 11.32 10.10 3.56
C VAL A 227 12.18 10.42 2.37
N THR A 228 12.73 9.37 1.73
CA THR A 228 13.34 9.46 0.40
C THR A 228 12.77 8.36 -0.48
N CYS A 229 12.11 8.73 -1.57
CA CYS A 229 11.46 7.79 -2.48
C CYS A 229 12.29 7.58 -3.75
N ILE A 230 12.74 6.34 -3.97
CA ILE A 230 13.60 5.94 -5.09
C ILE A 230 12.92 4.88 -5.94
N ARG A 231 12.94 5.05 -7.27
CA ARG A 231 12.59 4.01 -8.23
C ARG A 231 13.79 3.09 -8.45
N VAL A 232 13.54 1.79 -8.44
CA VAL A 232 14.56 0.74 -8.67
C VAL A 232 14.10 -0.20 -9.78
N PRO A 233 15.03 -0.86 -10.51
CA PRO A 233 14.70 -1.74 -11.64
C PRO A 233 14.16 -3.11 -11.16
N VAL A 234 13.09 -3.06 -10.40
CA VAL A 234 12.34 -4.19 -9.88
C VAL A 234 10.92 -4.14 -10.45
N LEU A 235 10.40 -5.28 -10.95
CA LEU A 235 9.10 -5.31 -11.59
C LEU A 235 7.95 -5.11 -10.62
N ARG A 236 7.95 -5.80 -9.47
CA ARG A 236 6.84 -5.85 -8.53
C ARG A 236 7.34 -5.92 -7.09
N ALA A 237 6.55 -5.45 -6.14
CA ALA A 237 6.80 -5.27 -4.72
C ALA A 237 7.77 -4.13 -4.40
N HIS A 238 7.37 -3.30 -3.44
CA HIS A 238 8.22 -2.23 -2.90
C HIS A 238 9.02 -2.75 -1.72
N SER A 239 10.20 -2.17 -1.53
CA SER A 239 10.98 -2.41 -0.31
C SER A 239 11.32 -1.10 0.38
N GLU A 240 11.60 -1.14 1.68
CA GLU A 240 11.86 0.02 2.50
C GLU A 240 12.92 -0.27 3.55
N SER A 241 13.91 0.62 3.65
CA SER A 241 14.86 0.67 4.76
C SER A 241 14.33 1.67 5.78
N ILE A 242 14.07 1.20 7.00
CA ILE A 242 13.32 1.95 7.99
C ILE A 242 14.13 2.04 9.28
N THR A 243 14.18 3.22 9.90
CA THR A 243 14.67 3.43 11.25
C THR A 243 13.58 4.12 12.07
N VAL A 244 13.24 3.52 13.21
CA VAL A 244 12.26 4.06 14.16
C VAL A 244 13.01 4.50 15.42
N GLU A 245 12.95 5.80 15.72
CA GLU A 245 13.45 6.38 16.96
C GLU A 245 12.30 6.47 17.96
N PHE A 246 12.53 5.96 19.17
CA PHE A 246 11.57 6.04 20.27
C PHE A 246 11.91 7.20 21.21
N GLY A 247 10.92 7.69 21.94
CA GLY A 247 11.08 8.78 22.88
C GLY A 247 11.87 8.42 24.14
N THR A 248 12.20 7.15 24.33
CA THR A 248 12.98 6.63 25.47
C THR A 248 14.08 5.68 24.98
N PRO A 249 15.22 5.56 25.70
CA PRO A 249 16.24 4.60 25.36
C PRO A 249 15.75 3.16 25.34
N LEU A 250 16.22 2.35 24.38
CA LEU A 250 15.81 0.96 24.22
C LEU A 250 16.08 0.11 25.48
N SER A 251 17.11 0.46 26.26
CA SER A 251 17.46 -0.21 27.51
C SER A 251 16.44 -0.04 28.64
N THR A 252 15.53 0.94 28.49
CA THR A 252 14.48 1.26 29.50
C THR A 252 13.09 0.87 29.04
N MET A 253 12.97 0.24 27.87
CA MET A 253 11.67 -0.18 27.35
C MET A 253 11.14 -1.40 28.10
N PRO A 254 9.81 -1.47 28.35
CA PRO A 254 9.18 -2.64 28.96
C PRO A 254 9.22 -3.83 27.99
N VAL A 255 10.08 -4.80 28.30
CA VAL A 255 10.15 -6.07 27.59
C VAL A 255 9.76 -7.20 28.55
N ARG A 256 9.20 -8.30 28.05
CA ARG A 256 8.77 -9.42 28.92
C ARG A 256 9.97 -10.00 29.67
N GLY A 257 9.78 -10.28 30.96
CA GLY A 257 10.76 -11.04 31.77
C GLY A 257 11.72 -10.20 32.61
N GLU A 258 11.37 -8.97 32.99
CA GLU A 258 12.09 -8.20 34.02
C GLU A 258 11.93 -8.86 35.41
N GLY A 259 12.68 -9.94 35.61
CA GLY A 259 13.00 -10.55 36.88
C GLY A 259 14.49 -10.83 36.92
N ALA A 260 15.11 -10.93 38.08
CA ALA A 260 16.56 -10.98 38.33
C ALA A 260 17.37 -12.09 37.58
N GLY A 261 17.26 -12.16 36.24
CA GLY A 261 17.90 -13.21 35.43
C GLY A 261 17.99 -12.93 33.91
N GLY A 262 17.63 -11.75 33.43
CA GLY A 262 17.79 -11.37 32.01
C GLY A 262 16.46 -11.22 31.30
N GLY A 263 16.07 -9.99 31.03
CA GLY A 263 14.90 -9.67 30.19
C GLY A 263 15.13 -10.03 28.72
N GLU A 264 14.03 -10.15 27.96
CA GLU A 264 14.04 -10.33 26.51
C GLU A 264 14.85 -9.20 25.83
N ALA A 265 15.71 -9.53 24.87
CA ALA A 265 16.39 -8.51 24.09
C ALA A 265 15.37 -7.70 23.28
N ILE A 266 15.57 -6.39 23.13
CA ILE A 266 14.62 -5.52 22.43
C ILE A 266 14.38 -5.99 20.99
N GLU A 267 15.39 -6.53 20.31
CA GLU A 267 15.24 -7.08 18.97
C GLU A 267 14.30 -8.29 18.94
N ASP A 268 14.30 -9.11 19.98
CA ASP A 268 13.42 -10.27 20.13
C ASP A 268 11.98 -9.80 20.46
N ALA A 269 11.85 -8.76 21.28
CA ALA A 269 10.58 -8.12 21.54
C ALA A 269 9.99 -7.54 20.25
N VAL A 270 10.79 -6.89 19.40
CA VAL A 270 10.37 -6.40 18.08
C VAL A 270 9.93 -7.56 17.18
N ARG A 271 10.72 -8.66 17.09
CA ARG A 271 10.34 -9.85 16.30
C ARG A 271 9.03 -10.45 16.78
N ARG A 272 8.85 -10.60 18.08
CA ARG A 272 7.63 -11.12 18.67
C ARG A 272 6.41 -10.25 18.31
N VAL A 273 6.48 -8.95 18.55
CA VAL A 273 5.40 -8.01 18.24
C VAL A 273 5.03 -8.05 16.75
N LEU A 274 6.01 -8.10 15.86
CA LEU A 274 5.77 -8.19 14.43
C LEU A 274 5.21 -9.55 14.00
N SER A 275 5.63 -10.64 14.64
CA SER A 275 5.12 -11.99 14.36
C SER A 275 3.66 -12.17 14.81
N GLU A 276 3.23 -11.42 15.83
CA GLU A 276 1.85 -11.39 16.32
C GLU A 276 0.97 -10.43 15.50
N ALA A 277 1.57 -9.57 14.67
CA ALA A 277 0.84 -8.57 13.90
C ALA A 277 0.18 -9.18 12.65
N ARG A 278 -1.13 -8.94 12.48
CA ARG A 278 -1.88 -9.40 11.31
C ARG A 278 -1.35 -8.74 10.03
N GLY A 279 -1.16 -9.52 8.97
CA GLY A 279 -0.67 -9.05 7.68
C GLY A 279 0.83 -8.73 7.64
N VAL A 280 1.58 -9.19 8.66
CA VAL A 280 3.04 -9.09 8.73
C VAL A 280 3.65 -10.47 8.89
N ARG A 281 4.69 -10.74 8.14
CA ARG A 281 5.50 -11.96 8.26
C ARG A 281 6.96 -11.61 8.51
N VAL A 282 7.50 -12.10 9.62
CA VAL A 282 8.93 -11.89 9.95
C VAL A 282 9.79 -12.86 9.14
N VAL A 283 10.76 -12.30 8.41
CA VAL A 283 11.82 -13.02 7.66
C VAL A 283 13.15 -12.45 8.12
N ASP A 284 13.71 -12.99 9.21
CA ASP A 284 14.92 -12.45 9.86
C ASP A 284 15.86 -13.56 10.29
N ASP A 285 16.24 -14.43 9.36
CA ASP A 285 17.22 -15.50 9.56
C ASP A 285 18.65 -14.99 9.34
N ARG A 286 19.31 -14.59 10.43
CA ARG A 286 20.67 -14.06 10.41
C ARG A 286 21.72 -15.11 10.03
N PRO A 287 21.70 -16.34 10.60
CA PRO A 287 22.64 -17.39 10.21
C PRO A 287 22.57 -17.77 8.73
N GLY A 288 21.35 -17.88 8.20
CA GLY A 288 21.09 -18.19 6.79
C GLY A 288 21.20 -17.00 5.85
N ASN A 289 21.44 -15.77 6.38
CA ASN A 289 21.41 -14.51 5.62
C ASN A 289 20.14 -14.37 4.77
N ASN A 290 19.00 -14.83 5.32
CA ASN A 290 17.71 -14.79 4.63
C ASN A 290 16.83 -13.67 5.21
N PHE A 291 16.49 -12.70 4.36
CA PHE A 291 15.78 -11.46 4.69
C PHE A 291 14.77 -11.11 3.62
N PRO A 292 13.82 -10.18 3.88
CA PRO A 292 12.81 -9.80 2.90
C PRO A 292 13.40 -9.38 1.57
N THR A 293 12.80 -9.85 0.49
CA THR A 293 13.10 -9.43 -0.87
C THR A 293 11.83 -9.06 -1.62
N PRO A 294 11.88 -8.15 -2.61
CA PRO A 294 10.70 -7.85 -3.43
C PRO A 294 10.23 -9.06 -4.25
N LEU A 295 11.13 -9.95 -4.64
CA LEU A 295 10.77 -11.17 -5.37
C LEU A 295 9.92 -12.11 -4.49
N GLU A 296 10.31 -12.30 -3.23
CA GLU A 296 9.58 -13.12 -2.27
C GLU A 296 8.24 -12.48 -1.86
N ALA A 297 8.19 -11.16 -1.72
CA ALA A 297 6.98 -10.42 -1.39
C ALA A 297 5.97 -10.35 -2.54
N SER A 298 6.41 -10.52 -3.79
CA SER A 298 5.54 -10.47 -4.97
C SER A 298 4.47 -11.55 -4.93
N GLY A 299 3.19 -11.14 -5.03
CA GLY A 299 2.05 -12.04 -4.98
C GLY A 299 1.64 -12.47 -3.57
N GLN A 300 2.33 -12.01 -2.52
CA GLN A 300 1.98 -12.29 -1.12
C GLN A 300 1.06 -11.23 -0.54
N GLU A 301 0.17 -11.64 0.37
CA GLU A 301 -0.74 -10.73 1.08
C GLU A 301 -0.02 -10.01 2.24
N ASP A 302 0.95 -10.66 2.88
CA ASP A 302 1.69 -10.13 4.01
C ASP A 302 2.82 -9.19 3.58
N VAL A 303 3.09 -8.19 4.42
CA VAL A 303 4.32 -7.41 4.37
C VAL A 303 5.42 -8.20 5.10
N LEU A 304 6.52 -8.47 4.40
CA LEU A 304 7.68 -9.16 4.95
C LEU A 304 8.55 -8.15 5.69
N VAL A 305 8.97 -8.47 6.92
CA VAL A 305 9.82 -7.60 7.74
C VAL A 305 11.00 -8.40 8.29
N GLY A 306 12.19 -7.83 8.19
CA GLY A 306 13.41 -8.45 8.70
C GLY A 306 14.56 -7.44 8.84
N ARG A 307 15.81 -7.92 8.90
CA ARG A 307 16.99 -7.08 9.19
C ARG A 307 16.81 -6.28 10.49
N ILE A 308 16.10 -6.84 11.45
CA ILE A 308 15.77 -6.21 12.73
C ILE A 308 17.04 -6.12 13.58
N ARG A 309 17.41 -4.88 13.94
CA ARG A 309 18.64 -4.60 14.68
C ARG A 309 18.56 -3.26 15.40
N ARG A 310 19.29 -3.13 16.50
CA ARG A 310 19.54 -1.80 17.11
C ARG A 310 20.31 -0.92 16.16
N ASP A 311 20.01 0.35 16.17
CA ASP A 311 20.87 1.35 15.55
C ASP A 311 22.07 1.61 16.47
N VAL A 312 23.28 1.30 16.00
CA VAL A 312 24.51 1.50 16.80
C VAL A 312 24.87 2.96 16.99
N SER A 313 24.28 3.86 16.22
CA SER A 313 24.52 5.29 16.28
C SER A 313 23.52 6.04 17.18
N HIS A 314 22.38 5.40 17.58
CA HIS A 314 21.35 6.01 18.35
C HIS A 314 20.76 5.08 19.44
N PRO A 315 20.80 5.46 20.74
CA PRO A 315 20.43 4.57 21.84
C PRO A 315 18.92 4.21 21.89
N SER A 316 18.09 4.96 21.19
CA SER A 316 16.62 4.79 21.19
C SER A 316 16.08 4.31 19.85
N ALA A 317 16.92 3.79 18.93
CA ALA A 317 16.49 3.49 17.59
C ALA A 317 16.63 2.01 17.20
N ILE A 318 15.63 1.53 16.45
CA ILE A 318 15.63 0.21 15.79
C ILE A 318 15.59 0.42 14.29
N SER A 319 16.43 -0.32 13.57
CA SER A 319 16.40 -0.38 12.11
C SER A 319 15.84 -1.73 11.65
N LEU A 320 15.08 -1.70 10.58
CA LEU A 320 14.48 -2.87 9.93
C LEU A 320 14.37 -2.67 8.41
N PHE A 321 14.08 -3.74 7.70
CA PHE A 321 13.83 -3.73 6.27
C PHE A 321 12.50 -4.43 5.99
N ALA A 322 11.67 -3.80 5.17
CA ALA A 322 10.37 -4.34 4.79
C ALA A 322 10.29 -4.53 3.28
N SER A 323 9.51 -5.54 2.86
CA SER A 323 9.10 -5.72 1.45
C SER A 323 7.63 -6.09 1.40
N GLY A 324 6.85 -5.40 0.57
CA GLY A 324 5.41 -5.63 0.45
C GLY A 324 4.92 -5.48 -0.99
N ASP A 325 3.93 -6.28 -1.36
CA ASP A 325 3.32 -6.19 -2.68
C ASP A 325 2.37 -4.98 -2.75
N GLN A 326 2.82 -3.95 -3.46
CA GLN A 326 2.09 -2.69 -3.57
C GLN A 326 0.82 -2.78 -4.44
N LEU A 327 0.64 -3.83 -5.26
CA LEU A 327 -0.62 -4.09 -5.97
C LEU A 327 -1.63 -4.82 -5.09
N LEU A 328 -1.14 -5.61 -4.12
CA LEU A 328 -1.97 -6.34 -3.16
C LEU A 328 -2.18 -5.52 -1.88
N LYS A 329 -1.38 -5.76 -0.84
CA LYS A 329 -1.56 -5.05 0.44
C LYS A 329 -1.45 -3.54 0.28
N GLY A 330 -0.57 -3.07 -0.61
CA GLY A 330 -0.43 -1.65 -0.92
C GLY A 330 -1.60 -1.02 -1.69
N ALA A 331 -2.59 -1.80 -2.18
CA ALA A 331 -3.72 -1.29 -2.96
C ALA A 331 -4.94 -2.20 -2.90
N ALA A 332 -5.05 -3.19 -3.82
CA ALA A 332 -6.27 -3.95 -4.04
C ALA A 332 -6.69 -4.76 -2.80
N LEU A 333 -5.76 -5.44 -2.14
CA LEU A 333 -6.07 -6.22 -0.95
C LEU A 333 -6.55 -5.32 0.20
N ASN A 334 -5.90 -4.19 0.42
CA ASN A 334 -6.31 -3.24 1.46
C ASN A 334 -7.74 -2.72 1.21
N ALA A 335 -8.07 -2.43 -0.06
CA ALA A 335 -9.43 -2.01 -0.43
C ALA A 335 -10.47 -3.13 -0.22
N VAL A 336 -10.14 -4.37 -0.57
CA VAL A 336 -11.03 -5.53 -0.35
C VAL A 336 -11.24 -5.77 1.14
N GLN A 337 -10.19 -5.70 1.94
CA GLN A 337 -10.27 -5.81 3.41
C GLN A 337 -11.13 -4.70 4.04
N ILE A 338 -11.05 -3.46 3.54
CA ILE A 338 -11.96 -2.36 3.95
C ILE A 338 -13.42 -2.76 3.68
N ALA A 339 -13.72 -3.29 2.49
CA ALA A 339 -15.08 -3.72 2.17
C ALA A 339 -15.54 -4.87 3.06
N GLU A 340 -14.67 -5.86 3.32
CA GLU A 340 -14.96 -6.99 4.22
C GLU A 340 -15.32 -6.51 5.64
N GLU A 341 -14.56 -5.55 6.18
CA GLU A 341 -14.86 -4.98 7.50
C GLU A 341 -16.17 -4.17 7.51
N LEU A 342 -16.43 -3.37 6.47
CA LEU A 342 -17.71 -2.64 6.33
C LEU A 342 -18.91 -3.60 6.26
N ILE A 343 -18.80 -4.70 5.51
CA ILE A 343 -19.84 -5.73 5.44
C ILE A 343 -20.11 -6.32 6.83
N LYS A 344 -19.07 -6.66 7.59
CA LYS A 344 -19.20 -7.16 8.97
C LYS A 344 -19.87 -6.15 9.89
N MET A 345 -19.44 -4.88 9.85
CA MET A 345 -20.03 -3.82 10.67
C MET A 345 -21.53 -3.65 10.38
N ARG A 346 -21.92 -3.61 9.09
CA ARG A 346 -23.31 -3.46 8.67
C ARG A 346 -24.17 -4.67 9.05
N SER A 347 -23.62 -5.87 8.90
CA SER A 347 -24.33 -7.09 9.32
C SER A 347 -24.58 -7.13 10.84
N ALA A 348 -23.64 -6.65 11.65
CA ALA A 348 -23.80 -6.57 13.09
C ALA A 348 -24.90 -5.57 13.52
N VAL A 349 -25.02 -4.43 12.83
CA VAL A 349 -26.07 -3.42 13.07
C VAL A 349 -27.46 -3.92 12.68
N SER A 350 -27.57 -4.76 11.65
CA SER A 350 -28.88 -5.29 11.19
C SER A 350 -29.46 -6.40 12.06
N VAL A 351 -28.69 -6.98 12.97
CA VAL A 351 -29.08 -8.10 13.86
C VAL A 351 -29.40 -7.61 15.29
N GLY A 352 -29.05 -6.38 15.65
CA GLY A 352 -29.35 -5.74 16.94
C GLY A 352 -30.52 -4.78 16.84
#